data_bc41c5be80a159b354fcfe01674cd482
#
_entry.id   bc41c5be80a159b354fcfe01674cd482
#
_cell.length_a   1.000
_cell.length_b   1.000
_cell.length_c   1.000
_cell.angle_alpha   90.00
_cell.angle_beta   90.00
_cell.angle_gamma   90.00
#
_symmetry.space_group_name_H-M   'P 1'
#
loop_
_entity.id
_entity.type
_entity.pdbx_description
1 polymer ?
#
loop_
_entity_poly.entity_id
_entity_poly.type
_entity_poly.pdbx_seq_one_letter_code
_entity_poly.pdbx_strand_id
1 'polypeptide(L)'
;MPWNEADRMKYDVIRARYSTDVSEAELALIAPLLPAPKRRGRRPTNAVIILNALFYMIRCACPWRLLPKDFPPFTTVQNRFYAWRDSGLWAQIVDVLVMNAREAEGREAAPTAVVVDSQSIKTTEAGGPRGFDAGKKIKGRKRHLVVDTLGLPIECQITAASVQDRDALAPLLKAVHRKSPWVKMSFVDGGYQGDEAQRAAFAASRISITVVKRTDTQIKGFIVLPKRWVVERTLGWINRARRLSKDFEATIKSALAWLQMALAFLLMRRLARSQTAQA
;
A
#
# COMPACT_ATOMS: atom_id res chain seq x y z
N MET A 1 -4.77 43.32 9.40
CA MET A 1 -5.15 43.39 7.97
C MET A 1 -5.07 41.98 7.38
N PRO A 2 -6.02 41.52 6.57
CA PRO A 2 -5.87 40.29 5.88
C PRO A 2 -4.77 40.41 4.82
N TRP A 3 -3.92 39.40 4.70
CA TRP A 3 -2.86 39.32 3.70
C TRP A 3 -3.46 39.45 2.28
N ASN A 4 -2.95 40.41 1.52
CA ASN A 4 -3.30 40.55 0.12
C ASN A 4 -2.48 39.58 -0.76
N GLU A 5 -2.73 39.57 -2.06
CA GLU A 5 -2.07 38.63 -3.00
C GLU A 5 -0.57 38.95 -3.16
N ALA A 6 -0.18 40.24 -3.12
CA ALA A 6 1.21 40.64 -3.16
C ALA A 6 1.99 40.23 -1.90
N ASP A 7 1.36 40.31 -0.71
CA ASP A 7 1.95 39.80 0.53
C ASP A 7 2.15 38.30 0.48
N ARG A 8 1.22 37.60 -0.12
CA ARG A 8 1.33 36.13 -0.31
C ARG A 8 2.47 35.77 -1.25
N MET A 9 2.59 36.45 -2.40
CA MET A 9 3.69 36.21 -3.35
C MET A 9 5.06 36.56 -2.74
N LYS A 10 5.14 37.64 -1.93
CA LYS A 10 6.38 38.09 -1.28
C LYS A 10 6.89 37.11 -0.22
N TYR A 11 5.98 36.40 0.46
CA TYR A 11 6.30 35.45 1.52
C TYR A 11 6.04 33.99 1.11
N ASP A 12 5.70 33.76 -0.15
CA ASP A 12 5.58 32.42 -0.68
C ASP A 12 6.99 31.82 -0.82
N VAL A 13 7.22 30.76 -0.08
CA VAL A 13 8.50 30.04 -0.13
C VAL A 13 8.53 29.25 -1.43
N ILE A 14 9.32 29.69 -2.40
CA ILE A 14 9.61 28.92 -3.62
C ILE A 14 10.36 27.69 -3.18
N ARG A 15 9.63 26.60 -3.03
CA ARG A 15 10.19 25.32 -2.64
C ARG A 15 10.91 24.67 -3.80
N ALA A 16 12.15 24.20 -3.56
CA ALA A 16 12.84 23.34 -4.50
C ALA A 16 12.04 22.04 -4.75
N ARG A 17 12.02 21.55 -5.99
CA ARG A 17 11.30 20.35 -6.35
C ARG A 17 12.09 19.12 -5.93
N TYR A 18 11.42 18.20 -5.18
CA TYR A 18 11.97 16.89 -4.84
C TYR A 18 11.61 15.85 -5.91
N SER A 19 12.47 14.85 -6.06
CA SER A 19 12.20 13.71 -6.97
C SER A 19 10.96 12.88 -6.56
N THR A 20 10.46 13.11 -5.35
CA THR A 20 9.25 12.48 -4.81
C THR A 20 7.99 13.30 -5.06
N ASP A 21 8.11 14.51 -5.55
CA ASP A 21 6.95 15.36 -5.82
C ASP A 21 6.08 14.76 -6.92
N VAL A 22 4.79 14.95 -6.73
CA VAL A 22 3.76 14.47 -7.66
C VAL A 22 3.79 15.35 -8.92
N SER A 23 3.86 14.73 -10.08
CA SER A 23 3.69 15.44 -11.36
C SER A 23 2.21 15.72 -11.65
N GLU A 24 1.92 16.60 -12.61
CA GLU A 24 0.55 16.87 -13.03
C GLU A 24 -0.17 15.62 -13.55
N ALA A 25 0.52 14.79 -14.33
CA ALA A 25 -0.02 13.53 -14.82
C ALA A 25 -0.32 12.55 -13.68
N GLU A 26 0.56 12.45 -12.68
CA GLU A 26 0.31 11.62 -11.49
C GLU A 26 -0.85 12.17 -10.66
N LEU A 27 -0.96 13.49 -10.51
CA LEU A 27 -2.04 14.12 -9.78
C LEU A 27 -3.39 13.90 -10.47
N ALA A 28 -3.46 14.02 -11.77
CA ALA A 28 -4.68 13.80 -12.54
C ALA A 28 -5.34 12.44 -12.28
N LEU A 29 -4.53 11.40 -12.01
CA LEU A 29 -5.02 10.06 -11.71
C LEU A 29 -5.82 9.97 -10.40
N ILE A 30 -5.53 10.83 -9.43
CA ILE A 30 -6.14 10.75 -8.09
C ILE A 30 -6.89 12.02 -7.68
N ALA A 31 -6.79 13.10 -8.43
CA ALA A 31 -7.43 14.39 -8.13
C ALA A 31 -8.94 14.26 -7.84
N PRO A 32 -9.72 13.46 -8.58
CA PRO A 32 -11.16 13.29 -8.33
C PRO A 32 -11.48 12.65 -6.97
N LEU A 33 -10.52 11.91 -6.38
CA LEU A 33 -10.68 11.21 -5.11
C LEU A 33 -10.27 12.07 -3.92
N LEU A 34 -9.50 13.15 -4.16
CA LEU A 34 -9.05 14.00 -3.08
C LEU A 34 -10.20 14.80 -2.49
N PRO A 35 -10.28 14.91 -1.15
CA PRO A 35 -11.36 15.67 -0.51
C PRO A 35 -11.37 17.13 -0.96
N ALA A 36 -12.54 17.60 -1.37
CA ALA A 36 -12.74 19.00 -1.73
C ALA A 36 -12.45 19.94 -0.54
N PRO A 37 -11.91 21.15 -0.77
CA PRO A 37 -11.68 22.11 0.28
C PRO A 37 -13.01 22.53 0.91
N LYS A 38 -13.03 22.71 2.24
CA LYS A 38 -14.21 23.19 2.95
C LYS A 38 -14.58 24.59 2.47
N ARG A 39 -15.86 24.86 2.23
CA ARG A 39 -16.38 26.14 1.76
C ARG A 39 -16.24 27.26 2.80
N ARG A 40 -16.21 26.95 4.09
CA ARG A 40 -16.15 27.92 5.21
C ARG A 40 -14.94 27.63 6.11
N GLY A 41 -14.39 28.67 6.74
CA GLY A 41 -13.28 28.60 7.66
C GLY A 41 -11.93 28.91 7.00
N ARG A 42 -10.83 28.70 7.74
CA ARG A 42 -9.47 28.88 7.24
C ARG A 42 -9.23 27.95 6.04
N ARG A 43 -8.72 28.52 4.94
CA ARG A 43 -8.37 27.71 3.75
C ARG A 43 -7.42 26.57 4.16
N PRO A 44 -7.74 25.32 3.82
CA PRO A 44 -6.85 24.20 4.11
C PRO A 44 -5.58 24.33 3.26
N THR A 45 -4.48 23.82 3.79
CA THR A 45 -3.24 23.65 3.02
C THR A 45 -3.54 22.81 1.76
N ASN A 46 -2.94 23.21 0.64
CA ASN A 46 -3.10 22.52 -0.63
C ASN A 46 -2.80 21.02 -0.49
N ALA A 47 -3.70 20.17 -0.99
CA ALA A 47 -3.58 18.72 -0.91
C ALA A 47 -2.31 18.19 -1.60
N VAL A 48 -1.88 18.82 -2.70
CA VAL A 48 -0.66 18.46 -3.44
C VAL A 48 0.58 18.63 -2.57
N ILE A 49 0.68 19.72 -1.83
CA ILE A 49 1.81 19.98 -0.94
C ILE A 49 1.85 18.93 0.19
N ILE A 50 0.69 18.56 0.71
CA ILE A 50 0.59 17.48 1.71
C ILE A 50 1.00 16.13 1.12
N LEU A 51 0.55 15.80 -0.09
CA LEU A 51 0.96 14.57 -0.79
C LEU A 51 2.48 14.53 -1.00
N ASN A 52 3.07 15.62 -1.44
CA ASN A 52 4.52 15.73 -1.63
C ASN A 52 5.28 15.49 -0.33
N ALA A 53 4.83 16.09 0.78
CA ALA A 53 5.41 15.85 2.10
C ALA A 53 5.30 14.37 2.52
N LEU A 54 4.14 13.74 2.31
CA LEU A 54 3.92 12.34 2.67
C LEU A 54 4.75 11.38 1.79
N PHE A 55 4.86 11.64 0.49
CA PHE A 55 5.67 10.82 -0.40
C PHE A 55 7.18 11.00 -0.14
N TYR A 56 7.60 12.21 0.22
CA TYR A 56 8.95 12.44 0.75
C TYR A 56 9.21 11.57 1.98
N MET A 57 8.30 11.56 2.96
CA MET A 57 8.43 10.75 4.18
C MET A 57 8.45 9.24 3.90
N ILE A 58 7.67 8.75 2.94
CA ILE A 58 7.72 7.34 2.51
C ILE A 58 9.11 6.99 1.99
N ARG A 59 9.68 7.87 1.17
CA ARG A 59 10.96 7.62 0.50
C ARG A 59 12.14 7.75 1.43
N CYS A 60 12.14 8.77 2.30
CA CYS A 60 13.27 9.11 3.17
C CYS A 60 13.20 8.46 4.55
N ALA A 61 12.01 8.01 4.98
CA ALA A 61 11.75 7.47 6.32
C ALA A 61 12.00 8.47 7.46
N CYS A 62 11.98 9.79 7.19
CA CYS A 62 12.24 10.77 8.23
C CYS A 62 11.15 10.72 9.32
N PRO A 63 11.48 10.96 10.59
CA PRO A 63 10.53 11.20 11.66
C PRO A 63 9.69 12.46 11.38
N TRP A 64 8.46 12.51 11.90
CA TRP A 64 7.57 13.66 11.71
C TRP A 64 8.22 15.02 12.02
N ARG A 65 8.93 15.11 13.13
CA ARG A 65 9.58 16.35 13.58
C ARG A 65 10.78 16.78 12.74
N LEU A 66 11.29 15.87 11.89
CA LEU A 66 12.42 16.12 10.98
C LEU A 66 11.95 16.32 9.53
N LEU A 67 10.65 16.53 9.32
CA LEU A 67 10.16 16.94 8.00
C LEU A 67 10.81 18.28 7.63
N PRO A 68 11.41 18.42 6.42
CA PRO A 68 12.04 19.66 5.97
C PRO A 68 11.13 20.88 6.09
N LYS A 69 11.70 22.03 6.40
CA LYS A 69 10.96 23.28 6.69
C LYS A 69 10.28 23.90 5.45
N ASP A 70 10.67 23.49 4.26
CA ASP A 70 10.04 23.88 2.99
C ASP A 70 8.71 23.13 2.73
N PHE A 71 8.38 22.12 3.55
CA PHE A 71 7.04 21.56 3.65
C PHE A 71 6.21 22.27 4.72
N PRO A 72 4.88 22.11 4.73
CA PRO A 72 4.04 22.62 5.82
C PRO A 72 4.48 22.06 7.18
N PRO A 73 4.16 22.75 8.29
CA PRO A 73 4.45 22.25 9.62
C PRO A 73 4.05 20.78 9.76
N PHE A 74 4.94 19.96 10.34
CA PHE A 74 4.73 18.51 10.44
C PHE A 74 3.39 18.15 11.08
N THR A 75 2.89 18.94 12.03
CA THR A 75 1.57 18.74 12.65
C THR A 75 0.43 18.89 11.64
N THR A 76 0.53 19.80 10.68
CA THR A 76 -0.45 19.96 9.61
C THR A 76 -0.45 18.74 8.69
N VAL A 77 0.72 18.25 8.29
CA VAL A 77 0.86 17.06 7.45
C VAL A 77 0.37 15.81 8.19
N GLN A 78 0.74 15.67 9.46
CA GLN A 78 0.36 14.54 10.31
C GLN A 78 -1.15 14.47 10.54
N ASN A 79 -1.79 15.61 10.85
CA ASN A 79 -3.24 15.67 11.03
C ASN A 79 -3.97 15.32 9.72
N ARG A 80 -3.45 15.72 8.59
CA ARG A 80 -4.01 15.37 7.28
C ARG A 80 -3.82 13.88 6.98
N PHE A 81 -2.64 13.32 7.30
CA PHE A 81 -2.40 11.89 7.20
C PHE A 81 -3.40 11.08 8.03
N TYR A 82 -3.68 11.48 9.27
CA TYR A 82 -4.65 10.79 10.11
C TYR A 82 -6.07 10.90 9.56
N ALA A 83 -6.47 12.08 9.09
CA ALA A 83 -7.79 12.26 8.47
C ALA A 83 -7.96 11.38 7.23
N TRP A 84 -6.96 11.31 6.36
CA TRP A 84 -7.00 10.47 5.15
C TRP A 84 -6.90 8.97 5.46
N ARG A 85 -6.16 8.60 6.50
CA ARG A 85 -6.14 7.23 7.04
C ARG A 85 -7.53 6.80 7.51
N ASP A 86 -8.16 7.63 8.34
CA ASP A 86 -9.42 7.28 9.01
C ASP A 86 -10.62 7.34 8.06
N SER A 87 -10.55 8.12 6.98
CA SER A 87 -11.54 8.11 5.90
C SER A 87 -11.41 6.93 4.93
N GLY A 88 -10.34 6.14 4.98
CA GLY A 88 -10.08 5.06 4.03
C GLY A 88 -9.64 5.52 2.63
N LEU A 89 -9.27 6.79 2.48
CA LEU A 89 -8.89 7.38 1.18
C LEU A 89 -7.81 6.58 0.46
N TRP A 90 -6.79 6.10 1.18
CA TRP A 90 -5.68 5.37 0.56
C TRP A 90 -6.10 4.05 -0.05
N ALA A 91 -7.05 3.33 0.58
CA ALA A 91 -7.61 2.12 0.01
C ALA A 91 -8.38 2.43 -1.30
N GLN A 92 -9.21 3.48 -1.30
CA GLN A 92 -9.95 3.91 -2.49
C GLN A 92 -9.02 4.33 -3.64
N ILE A 93 -7.96 5.07 -3.33
CA ILE A 93 -6.95 5.46 -4.34
C ILE A 93 -6.29 4.21 -4.94
N VAL A 94 -5.87 3.26 -4.12
CA VAL A 94 -5.25 2.01 -4.61
C VAL A 94 -6.23 1.25 -5.50
N ASP A 95 -7.50 1.13 -5.11
CA ASP A 95 -8.51 0.41 -5.89
C ASP A 95 -8.69 1.02 -7.28
N VAL A 96 -8.86 2.33 -7.38
CA VAL A 96 -9.00 3.03 -8.66
C VAL A 96 -7.75 2.90 -9.52
N LEU A 97 -6.56 3.07 -8.93
CA LEU A 97 -5.30 2.94 -9.67
C LEU A 97 -5.06 1.51 -10.17
N VAL A 98 -5.51 0.51 -9.43
CA VAL A 98 -5.44 -0.90 -9.87
C VAL A 98 -6.36 -1.13 -11.06
N MET A 99 -7.60 -0.64 -11.02
CA MET A 99 -8.53 -0.75 -12.14
C MET A 99 -7.93 -0.11 -13.41
N ASN A 100 -7.46 1.13 -13.31
CA ASN A 100 -6.82 1.83 -14.42
C ASN A 100 -5.58 1.10 -14.94
N ALA A 101 -4.76 0.53 -14.05
CA ALA A 101 -3.56 -0.20 -14.44
C ALA A 101 -3.88 -1.53 -15.14
N ARG A 102 -4.97 -2.19 -14.77
CA ARG A 102 -5.43 -3.40 -15.45
C ARG A 102 -5.97 -3.10 -16.84
N GLU A 103 -6.79 -2.07 -16.96
CA GLU A 103 -7.35 -1.62 -18.25
C GLU A 103 -6.24 -1.16 -19.20
N ALA A 104 -5.24 -0.44 -18.72
CA ALA A 104 -4.07 -0.04 -19.50
C ALA A 104 -3.24 -1.24 -20.02
N GLU A 105 -3.34 -2.41 -19.37
CA GLU A 105 -2.72 -3.67 -19.82
C GLU A 105 -3.70 -4.56 -20.61
N GLY A 106 -4.82 -4.01 -21.06
CA GLY A 106 -5.85 -4.73 -21.82
C GLY A 106 -6.57 -5.81 -21.04
N ARG A 107 -6.67 -5.65 -19.71
CA ARG A 107 -7.37 -6.58 -18.82
C ARG A 107 -8.65 -5.97 -18.29
N GLU A 108 -9.62 -6.82 -17.97
CA GLU A 108 -10.81 -6.40 -17.24
C GLU A 108 -10.43 -5.72 -15.92
N ALA A 109 -11.16 -4.69 -15.51
CA ALA A 109 -10.91 -3.93 -14.28
C ALA A 109 -10.86 -4.82 -13.03
N ALA A 110 -11.70 -5.87 -12.98
CA ALA A 110 -11.75 -6.82 -11.89
C ALA A 110 -10.95 -8.11 -12.20
N PRO A 111 -10.08 -8.58 -11.29
CA PRO A 111 -9.35 -9.84 -11.46
C PRO A 111 -10.24 -11.05 -11.22
N THR A 112 -9.93 -12.17 -11.86
CA THR A 112 -10.55 -13.48 -11.59
C THR A 112 -9.67 -14.41 -10.77
N ALA A 113 -8.37 -14.11 -10.68
CA ALA A 113 -7.39 -14.88 -9.92
C ALA A 113 -6.43 -13.93 -9.16
N VAL A 114 -6.04 -14.37 -7.97
CA VAL A 114 -5.14 -13.62 -7.09
C VAL A 114 -4.01 -14.50 -6.57
N VAL A 115 -2.95 -13.86 -6.10
CA VAL A 115 -1.79 -14.49 -5.46
C VAL A 115 -1.61 -13.87 -4.08
N VAL A 116 -1.43 -14.70 -3.06
CA VAL A 116 -1.28 -14.27 -1.67
C VAL A 116 0.12 -14.59 -1.16
N ASP A 117 0.72 -13.65 -0.47
CA ASP A 117 1.96 -13.87 0.28
C ASP A 117 2.03 -12.97 1.51
N SER A 118 2.98 -13.24 2.41
CA SER A 118 3.20 -12.47 3.62
C SER A 118 4.66 -12.09 3.82
N GLN A 119 4.86 -10.91 4.39
CA GLN A 119 6.17 -10.41 4.80
C GLN A 119 6.17 -10.05 6.28
N SER A 120 7.04 -10.70 7.07
CA SER A 120 7.28 -10.30 8.45
C SER A 120 8.32 -9.18 8.50
N ILE A 121 8.03 -8.13 9.27
CA ILE A 121 8.89 -6.96 9.43
C ILE A 121 9.08 -6.63 10.90
N LYS A 122 10.27 -6.15 11.23
CA LYS A 122 10.59 -5.68 12.59
C LYS A 122 9.83 -4.40 12.91
N THR A 123 9.31 -4.29 14.13
CA THR A 123 8.81 -3.03 14.71
C THR A 123 9.92 -2.34 15.49
N THR A 124 9.69 -1.07 15.81
CA THR A 124 10.51 -0.27 16.73
C THR A 124 9.89 -0.25 18.13
N GLU A 125 10.45 0.57 19.02
CA GLU A 125 9.98 0.78 20.40
C GLU A 125 8.65 1.56 20.46
N ALA A 126 8.11 2.01 19.34
CA ALA A 126 6.90 2.84 19.27
C ALA A 126 5.64 2.19 19.90
N GLY A 127 5.73 0.91 20.27
CA GLY A 127 4.65 0.18 20.93
C GLY A 127 3.62 -0.41 19.95
N GLY A 128 2.43 -0.69 20.49
CA GLY A 128 1.30 -1.24 19.75
C GLY A 128 1.37 -2.75 19.49
N PRO A 129 0.35 -3.31 18.83
CA PRO A 129 0.25 -4.75 18.57
C PRO A 129 1.44 -5.26 17.77
N ARG A 130 2.12 -6.27 18.31
CA ARG A 130 3.27 -6.96 17.69
C ARG A 130 3.35 -8.39 18.21
N GLY A 131 4.04 -9.26 17.50
CA GLY A 131 4.24 -10.65 17.88
C GLY A 131 5.59 -11.17 17.41
N PHE A 132 5.86 -12.46 17.63
CA PHE A 132 7.08 -13.13 17.19
C PHE A 132 6.74 -14.18 16.13
N ASP A 133 7.34 -14.02 14.95
CA ASP A 133 7.31 -15.03 13.89
C ASP A 133 8.45 -16.03 14.16
N ALA A 134 8.09 -17.21 14.62
CA ALA A 134 9.07 -18.24 14.97
C ALA A 134 9.82 -18.80 13.75
N GLY A 135 9.15 -18.88 12.58
CA GLY A 135 9.74 -19.38 11.34
C GLY A 135 10.79 -18.42 10.76
N LYS A 136 10.50 -17.13 10.77
CA LYS A 136 11.41 -16.09 10.25
C LYS A 136 12.28 -15.45 11.32
N LYS A 137 12.09 -15.81 12.61
CA LYS A 137 12.78 -15.26 13.80
C LYS A 137 12.68 -13.73 13.86
N ILE A 138 11.52 -13.17 13.57
CA ILE A 138 11.25 -11.73 13.53
C ILE A 138 10.21 -11.37 14.59
N LYS A 139 10.57 -10.41 15.48
CA LYS A 139 9.62 -9.76 16.39
C LYS A 139 9.08 -8.50 15.72
N GLY A 140 7.77 -8.47 15.48
CA GLY A 140 7.16 -7.33 14.78
C GLY A 140 5.76 -7.59 14.28
N ARG A 141 5.50 -7.17 13.05
CA ARG A 141 4.22 -7.33 12.36
C ARG A 141 4.39 -8.10 11.05
N LYS A 142 3.29 -8.65 10.58
CA LYS A 142 3.21 -9.34 9.31
C LYS A 142 2.30 -8.57 8.37
N ARG A 143 2.79 -8.31 7.16
CA ARG A 143 2.03 -7.73 6.05
C ARG A 143 1.54 -8.87 5.19
N HIS A 144 0.25 -9.02 5.05
CA HIS A 144 -0.37 -9.94 4.10
C HIS A 144 -0.73 -9.13 2.87
N LEU A 145 -0.28 -9.56 1.71
CA LEU A 145 -0.52 -8.90 0.44
C LEU A 145 -1.21 -9.86 -0.53
N VAL A 146 -2.28 -9.37 -1.11
CA VAL A 146 -2.97 -10.05 -2.22
C VAL A 146 -2.77 -9.23 -3.46
N VAL A 147 -2.24 -9.85 -4.51
CA VAL A 147 -2.08 -9.23 -5.82
C VAL A 147 -2.80 -10.02 -6.89
N ASP A 148 -3.10 -9.39 -8.00
CA ASP A 148 -3.56 -10.08 -9.18
C ASP A 148 -2.40 -10.76 -9.96
N THR A 149 -2.70 -11.33 -11.11
CA THR A 149 -1.69 -12.00 -11.97
C THR A 149 -0.69 -11.03 -12.63
N LEU A 150 -0.93 -9.71 -12.57
CA LEU A 150 0.00 -8.67 -13.01
C LEU A 150 0.85 -8.12 -11.86
N GLY A 151 0.59 -8.53 -10.61
CA GLY A 151 1.24 -8.03 -9.41
C GLY A 151 0.63 -6.73 -8.88
N LEU A 152 -0.57 -6.39 -9.32
CA LEU A 152 -1.29 -5.22 -8.83
C LEU A 152 -1.96 -5.55 -7.49
N PRO A 153 -1.84 -4.68 -6.46
CA PRO A 153 -2.34 -4.97 -5.12
C PRO A 153 -3.87 -4.89 -5.07
N ILE A 154 -4.52 -6.00 -4.70
CA ILE A 154 -5.97 -6.09 -4.56
C ILE A 154 -6.38 -5.85 -3.10
N GLU A 155 -5.64 -6.45 -2.15
CA GLU A 155 -5.92 -6.29 -0.73
C GLU A 155 -4.61 -6.37 0.06
N CYS A 156 -4.56 -5.67 1.18
CA CYS A 156 -3.46 -5.76 2.12
C CYS A 156 -3.97 -5.66 3.57
N GLN A 157 -3.41 -6.49 4.44
CA GLN A 157 -3.71 -6.48 5.86
C GLN A 157 -2.41 -6.54 6.67
N ILE A 158 -2.47 -6.03 7.89
CA ILE A 158 -1.34 -6.08 8.83
C ILE A 158 -1.82 -6.75 10.11
N THR A 159 -1.06 -7.75 10.56
CA THR A 159 -1.30 -8.47 11.82
C THR A 159 -0.05 -8.43 12.70
N ALA A 160 -0.18 -8.89 13.96
CA ALA A 160 1.00 -9.25 14.74
C ALA A 160 1.74 -10.40 14.05
N ALA A 161 3.08 -10.40 14.10
CA ALA A 161 3.88 -11.41 13.41
C ALA A 161 3.66 -12.85 13.95
N SER A 162 3.10 -13.00 15.15
CA SER A 162 2.71 -14.30 15.72
C SER A 162 1.49 -14.94 15.05
N VAL A 163 0.69 -14.17 14.30
CA VAL A 163 -0.44 -14.74 13.54
C VAL A 163 0.12 -15.59 12.39
N GLN A 164 -0.30 -16.84 12.32
CA GLN A 164 0.14 -17.74 11.25
C GLN A 164 -0.50 -17.34 9.92
N ASP A 165 0.19 -17.63 8.81
CA ASP A 165 -0.30 -17.25 7.49
C ASP A 165 -1.65 -17.90 7.17
N ARG A 166 -1.84 -19.16 7.55
CA ARG A 166 -3.10 -19.89 7.42
C ARG A 166 -4.27 -19.26 8.17
N ASP A 167 -4.01 -18.69 9.37
CA ASP A 167 -5.06 -18.10 10.21
C ASP A 167 -5.52 -16.73 9.65
N ALA A 168 -4.63 -16.04 8.93
CA ALA A 168 -4.93 -14.80 8.27
C ALA A 168 -5.69 -14.99 6.93
N LEU A 169 -5.71 -16.19 6.36
CA LEU A 169 -6.22 -16.43 5.01
C LEU A 169 -7.73 -16.16 4.88
N ALA A 170 -8.54 -16.68 5.81
CA ALA A 170 -9.99 -16.52 5.75
C ALA A 170 -10.45 -15.06 5.82
N PRO A 171 -10.03 -14.24 6.79
CA PRO A 171 -10.38 -12.83 6.83
C PRO A 171 -9.84 -12.04 5.62
N LEU A 172 -8.66 -12.39 5.12
CA LEU A 172 -8.04 -11.76 3.95
C LEU A 172 -8.85 -12.03 2.68
N LEU A 173 -9.16 -13.29 2.37
CA LEU A 173 -9.95 -13.65 1.19
C LEU A 173 -11.42 -13.18 1.28
N LYS A 174 -11.98 -13.11 2.48
CA LYS A 174 -13.29 -12.48 2.70
C LYS A 174 -13.26 -10.99 2.30
N ALA A 175 -12.19 -10.27 2.65
CA ALA A 175 -12.03 -8.87 2.25
C ALA A 175 -11.86 -8.75 0.72
N VAL A 176 -11.08 -9.65 0.09
CA VAL A 176 -10.94 -9.71 -1.37
C VAL A 176 -12.30 -9.95 -2.04
N HIS A 177 -13.07 -10.92 -1.59
CA HIS A 177 -14.39 -11.22 -2.17
C HIS A 177 -15.35 -10.05 -2.10
N ARG A 178 -15.35 -9.31 -0.98
CA ARG A 178 -16.20 -8.13 -0.80
C ARG A 178 -15.84 -7.00 -1.79
N LYS A 179 -14.55 -6.82 -2.12
CA LYS A 179 -14.06 -5.81 -3.07
C LYS A 179 -14.16 -6.27 -4.51
N SER A 180 -13.89 -7.53 -4.76
CA SER A 180 -13.76 -8.14 -6.09
C SER A 180 -14.47 -9.50 -6.12
N PRO A 181 -15.82 -9.52 -6.23
CA PRO A 181 -16.60 -10.76 -6.19
C PRO A 181 -16.29 -11.71 -7.35
N TRP A 182 -15.67 -11.21 -8.40
CA TRP A 182 -15.26 -11.95 -9.59
C TRP A 182 -14.04 -12.83 -9.38
N VAL A 183 -13.32 -12.68 -8.28
CA VAL A 183 -12.20 -13.54 -7.93
C VAL A 183 -12.70 -14.95 -7.62
N LYS A 184 -12.25 -15.93 -8.40
CA LYS A 184 -12.64 -17.34 -8.26
C LYS A 184 -11.51 -18.22 -7.68
N MET A 185 -10.25 -17.77 -7.84
CA MET A 185 -9.08 -18.59 -7.51
C MET A 185 -8.02 -17.76 -6.78
N SER A 186 -7.40 -18.36 -5.77
CA SER A 186 -6.27 -17.82 -5.03
C SER A 186 -5.10 -18.79 -5.06
N PHE A 187 -3.92 -18.30 -5.41
CA PHE A 187 -2.66 -19.05 -5.32
C PHE A 187 -1.94 -18.65 -4.04
N VAL A 188 -1.57 -19.63 -3.22
CA VAL A 188 -0.92 -19.44 -1.92
C VAL A 188 0.32 -20.32 -1.81
N ASP A 189 1.24 -20.02 -0.90
CA ASP A 189 2.39 -20.88 -0.63
C ASP A 189 2.08 -21.99 0.41
N GLY A 190 3.09 -22.84 0.69
CA GLY A 190 2.97 -23.92 1.67
C GLY A 190 2.67 -23.47 3.11
N GLY A 191 2.98 -22.22 3.48
CA GLY A 191 2.65 -21.65 4.78
C GLY A 191 1.16 -21.47 5.04
N TYR A 192 0.36 -21.50 3.98
CA TYR A 192 -1.11 -21.43 4.02
C TYR A 192 -1.78 -22.83 3.97
N GLN A 193 -1.00 -23.92 4.10
CA GLN A 193 -1.56 -25.28 4.13
C GLN A 193 -2.38 -25.53 5.40
N GLY A 194 -3.38 -26.39 5.24
CA GLY A 194 -4.25 -26.90 6.29
C GLY A 194 -5.69 -26.97 5.80
N ASP A 195 -6.27 -28.17 5.81
CA ASP A 195 -7.61 -28.42 5.28
C ASP A 195 -8.69 -27.60 5.99
N GLU A 196 -8.55 -27.41 7.29
CA GLU A 196 -9.48 -26.59 8.07
C GLU A 196 -9.39 -25.10 7.69
N ALA A 197 -8.19 -24.54 7.60
CA ALA A 197 -7.99 -23.15 7.21
C ALA A 197 -8.47 -22.89 5.77
N GLN A 198 -8.22 -23.82 4.85
CA GLN A 198 -8.70 -23.72 3.47
C GLN A 198 -10.22 -23.84 3.37
N ARG A 199 -10.83 -24.76 4.11
CA ARG A 199 -12.30 -24.85 4.20
C ARG A 199 -12.93 -23.59 4.77
N ALA A 200 -12.37 -23.05 5.85
CA ALA A 200 -12.82 -21.80 6.46
C ALA A 200 -12.69 -20.63 5.49
N ALA A 201 -11.58 -20.52 4.78
CA ALA A 201 -11.35 -19.46 3.80
C ALA A 201 -12.30 -19.58 2.60
N PHE A 202 -12.54 -20.76 2.08
CA PHE A 202 -13.52 -21.01 1.02
C PHE A 202 -14.95 -20.70 1.48
N ALA A 203 -15.34 -21.12 2.67
CA ALA A 203 -16.65 -20.82 3.23
C ALA A 203 -16.89 -19.31 3.38
N ALA A 204 -15.83 -18.57 3.78
CA ALA A 204 -15.88 -17.11 4.00
C ALA A 204 -15.86 -16.30 2.70
N SER A 205 -15.30 -16.80 1.61
CA SER A 205 -15.01 -16.02 0.40
C SER A 205 -15.52 -16.61 -0.90
N ARG A 206 -15.83 -17.91 -0.94
CA ARG A 206 -16.14 -18.67 -2.17
C ARG A 206 -14.99 -18.65 -3.20
N ILE A 207 -13.76 -18.38 -2.76
CA ILE A 207 -12.57 -18.37 -3.58
C ILE A 207 -11.86 -19.72 -3.42
N SER A 208 -11.63 -20.44 -4.51
CA SER A 208 -10.87 -21.71 -4.51
C SER A 208 -9.40 -21.45 -4.21
N ILE A 209 -8.78 -22.28 -3.38
CA ILE A 209 -7.41 -22.12 -2.94
C ILE A 209 -6.54 -23.17 -3.60
N THR A 210 -5.48 -22.72 -4.26
CA THR A 210 -4.47 -23.60 -4.87
C THR A 210 -3.13 -23.36 -4.17
N VAL A 211 -2.63 -24.38 -3.45
CA VAL A 211 -1.31 -24.32 -2.82
C VAL A 211 -0.24 -24.64 -3.85
N VAL A 212 0.63 -23.68 -4.12
CA VAL A 212 1.75 -23.84 -5.05
C VAL A 212 2.95 -24.34 -4.26
N LYS A 213 3.28 -25.63 -4.45
CA LYS A 213 4.44 -26.28 -3.83
C LYS A 213 5.64 -26.27 -4.79
N ARG A 214 6.83 -26.33 -4.22
CA ARG A 214 8.06 -26.63 -4.98
C ARG A 214 8.00 -28.12 -5.35
N THR A 215 7.85 -28.42 -6.62
CA THR A 215 7.72 -29.80 -7.13
C THR A 215 9.04 -30.54 -7.24
N ASP A 216 10.17 -29.82 -7.27
CA ASP A 216 11.48 -30.40 -7.43
C ASP A 216 12.37 -30.15 -6.21
N THR A 217 12.53 -31.18 -5.38
CA THR A 217 13.37 -31.16 -4.17
C THR A 217 14.84 -31.41 -4.46
N GLN A 218 15.20 -31.84 -5.68
CA GLN A 218 16.56 -32.22 -6.05
C GLN A 218 17.38 -31.05 -6.60
N ILE A 219 16.74 -29.98 -7.08
CA ILE A 219 17.44 -28.80 -7.60
C ILE A 219 17.81 -27.88 -6.45
N LYS A 220 19.10 -27.80 -6.13
CA LYS A 220 19.67 -26.78 -5.24
C LYS A 220 19.72 -25.43 -5.99
N GLY A 221 18.96 -24.41 -5.51
CA GLY A 221 18.96 -23.08 -6.09
C GLY A 221 17.60 -22.41 -6.10
N PHE A 222 17.55 -21.20 -6.67
CA PHE A 222 16.33 -20.41 -6.82
C PHE A 222 15.51 -20.96 -8.01
N ILE A 223 14.29 -21.43 -7.74
CA ILE A 223 13.32 -21.84 -8.78
C ILE A 223 12.18 -20.85 -8.78
N VAL A 224 11.90 -20.27 -9.95
CA VAL A 224 10.72 -19.42 -10.16
C VAL A 224 9.48 -20.29 -10.18
N LEU A 225 8.71 -20.26 -9.09
CA LEU A 225 7.42 -20.93 -9.04
C LEU A 225 6.40 -20.14 -9.86
N PRO A 226 5.66 -20.80 -10.79
CA PRO A 226 4.65 -20.12 -11.58
C PRO A 226 3.68 -19.35 -10.69
N LYS A 227 3.41 -18.08 -11.07
CA LYS A 227 2.51 -17.15 -10.38
C LYS A 227 2.98 -16.60 -9.03
N ARG A 228 3.81 -17.29 -8.23
CA ARG A 228 4.29 -16.79 -6.94
C ARG A 228 5.24 -15.61 -7.04
N TRP A 229 6.17 -15.64 -7.97
CA TRP A 229 7.16 -14.57 -8.16
C TRP A 229 6.51 -13.17 -8.32
N VAL A 230 5.23 -13.13 -8.72
CA VAL A 230 4.49 -11.90 -8.97
C VAL A 230 4.27 -11.12 -7.67
N VAL A 231 3.83 -11.79 -6.59
CA VAL A 231 3.63 -11.14 -5.29
C VAL A 231 4.97 -10.84 -4.62
N GLU A 232 5.97 -11.71 -4.76
CA GLU A 232 7.34 -11.50 -4.27
C GLU A 232 7.96 -10.25 -4.92
N ARG A 233 7.76 -10.07 -6.23
CA ARG A 233 8.16 -8.85 -6.96
C ARG A 233 7.51 -7.60 -6.38
N THR A 234 6.22 -7.65 -6.09
CA THR A 234 5.50 -6.50 -5.52
C THR A 234 5.99 -6.18 -4.12
N LEU A 235 6.24 -7.19 -3.29
CA LEU A 235 6.90 -7.00 -1.99
C LEU A 235 8.30 -6.39 -2.14
N GLY A 236 9.08 -6.81 -3.15
CA GLY A 236 10.37 -6.20 -3.48
C GLY A 236 10.25 -4.72 -3.87
N TRP A 237 9.21 -4.34 -4.61
CA TRP A 237 8.96 -2.92 -4.94
C TRP A 237 8.60 -2.08 -3.71
N ILE A 238 7.80 -2.61 -2.80
CA ILE A 238 7.43 -1.95 -1.53
C ILE A 238 8.68 -1.67 -0.70
N ASN A 239 9.67 -2.56 -0.69
CA ASN A 239 10.91 -2.38 0.08
C ASN A 239 11.78 -1.19 -0.41
N ARG A 240 11.53 -0.66 -1.60
CA ARG A 240 12.16 0.58 -2.08
C ARG A 240 11.66 1.82 -1.30
N ALA A 241 10.53 1.74 -0.63
CA ALA A 241 10.04 2.75 0.29
C ALA A 241 10.73 2.56 1.66
N ARG A 242 11.75 3.37 1.96
CA ARG A 242 12.57 3.22 3.19
C ARG A 242 11.74 3.20 4.46
N ARG A 243 10.63 3.96 4.51
CA ARG A 243 9.72 3.96 5.66
C ARG A 243 9.09 2.59 5.92
N LEU A 244 9.04 1.72 4.92
CA LEU A 244 8.50 0.36 5.02
C LEU A 244 9.57 -0.70 5.30
N SER A 245 10.85 -0.35 5.42
CA SER A 245 11.93 -1.30 5.77
C SER A 245 11.78 -1.84 7.19
N LYS A 246 11.23 -1.02 8.10
CA LYS A 246 10.74 -1.39 9.43
C LYS A 246 9.35 -0.82 9.61
N ASP A 247 8.61 -1.30 10.60
CA ASP A 247 7.36 -0.68 11.00
C ASP A 247 7.61 0.26 12.19
N PHE A 248 7.53 1.56 11.91
CA PHE A 248 7.74 2.64 12.88
C PHE A 248 6.45 3.09 13.56
N GLU A 249 5.31 2.48 13.21
CA GLU A 249 4.00 2.99 13.58
C GLU A 249 3.49 2.35 14.88
N ALA A 250 2.92 3.16 15.77
CA ALA A 250 2.31 2.68 17.00
C ALA A 250 1.03 1.87 16.75
N THR A 251 0.30 2.14 15.64
CA THR A 251 -0.97 1.46 15.35
C THR A 251 -0.93 0.70 14.04
N ILE A 252 -1.68 -0.40 13.99
CA ILE A 252 -1.88 -1.19 12.75
C ILE A 252 -2.53 -0.32 11.66
N LYS A 253 -3.48 0.56 12.01
CA LYS A 253 -4.13 1.46 11.07
C LYS A 253 -3.13 2.39 10.36
N SER A 254 -2.18 2.97 11.11
CA SER A 254 -1.16 3.83 10.52
C SER A 254 -0.18 3.04 9.66
N ALA A 255 0.23 1.86 10.11
CA ALA A 255 1.10 0.97 9.33
C ALA A 255 0.44 0.57 8.00
N LEU A 256 -0.86 0.23 8.03
CA LEU A 256 -1.63 -0.10 6.83
C LEU A 256 -1.75 1.11 5.89
N ALA A 257 -2.04 2.30 6.42
CA ALA A 257 -2.14 3.51 5.61
C ALA A 257 -0.82 3.85 4.90
N TRP A 258 0.33 3.71 5.57
CA TRP A 258 1.65 3.87 4.94
C TRP A 258 1.91 2.83 3.85
N LEU A 259 1.49 1.58 4.06
CA LEU A 259 1.61 0.54 3.05
C LEU A 259 0.75 0.86 1.81
N GLN A 260 -0.53 1.20 2.01
CA GLN A 260 -1.43 1.59 0.93
C GLN A 260 -0.94 2.82 0.17
N MET A 261 -0.43 3.84 0.89
CA MET A 261 0.15 5.04 0.30
C MET A 261 1.39 4.73 -0.56
N ALA A 262 2.26 3.83 -0.11
CA ALA A 262 3.42 3.42 -0.90
C ALA A 262 3.00 2.66 -2.17
N LEU A 263 1.97 1.82 -2.09
CA LEU A 263 1.38 1.14 -3.24
C LEU A 263 0.74 2.14 -4.21
N ALA A 264 -0.01 3.12 -3.70
CA ALA A 264 -0.58 4.20 -4.51
C ALA A 264 0.50 4.98 -5.25
N PHE A 265 1.56 5.40 -4.55
CA PHE A 265 2.69 6.13 -5.13
C PHE A 265 3.38 5.33 -6.25
N LEU A 266 3.56 4.03 -6.06
CA LEU A 266 4.14 3.14 -7.07
C LEU A 266 3.25 3.03 -8.30
N LEU A 267 1.93 2.86 -8.11
CA LEU A 267 0.97 2.74 -9.20
C LEU A 267 0.82 4.05 -9.99
N MET A 268 0.74 5.20 -9.30
CA MET A 268 0.71 6.53 -9.95
C MET A 268 1.92 6.72 -10.88
N ARG A 269 3.12 6.42 -10.37
CA ARG A 269 4.36 6.48 -11.15
C ARG A 269 4.38 5.56 -12.36
N ARG A 270 3.83 4.35 -12.21
CA ARG A 270 3.74 3.38 -13.31
C ARG A 270 2.78 3.89 -14.39
N LEU A 271 1.57 4.29 -14.00
CA LEU A 271 0.54 4.74 -14.93
C LEU A 271 0.93 6.03 -15.67
N ALA A 272 1.47 7.03 -14.97
CA ALA A 272 1.91 8.26 -15.62
C ALA A 272 3.00 8.02 -16.66
N ARG A 273 3.95 7.10 -16.40
CA ARG A 273 4.98 6.72 -17.37
C ARG A 273 4.41 6.00 -18.60
N SER A 274 3.42 5.13 -18.41
CA SER A 274 2.77 4.43 -19.53
C SER A 274 2.08 5.42 -20.46
N GLN A 275 1.40 6.43 -19.92
CA GLN A 275 0.74 7.48 -20.69
C GLN A 275 1.74 8.33 -21.48
N THR A 276 2.88 8.69 -20.88
CA THR A 276 3.93 9.47 -21.56
C THR A 276 4.63 8.68 -22.67
N ALA A 277 4.67 7.35 -22.57
CA ALA A 277 5.28 6.50 -23.60
C ALA A 277 4.36 6.22 -24.80
N GLN A 278 3.06 6.50 -24.68
CA GLN A 278 2.05 6.32 -25.73
C GLN A 278 1.70 7.63 -26.45
N ALA A 279 2.08 8.79 -25.90
CA ALA A 279 1.93 10.11 -26.47
C ALA A 279 3.19 10.52 -27.26
#